data_672ad2bf98ba624a15267d193dfb2ff8
#
_entry.id   672ad2bf98ba624a15267d193dfb2ff8
#
_cell.length_a   1.000
_cell.length_b   1.000
_cell.length_c   1.000
_cell.angle_alpha   90.00
_cell.angle_beta   90.00
_cell.angle_gamma   90.00
#
_symmetry.space_group_name_H-M   'P 1'
#
loop_
_entity.id
_entity.type
_entity.pdbx_description
1 polymer ?
#
loop_
_entity_poly.entity_id
_entity_poly.type
_entity_poly.pdbx_seq_one_letter_code
_entity_poly.pdbx_strand_id
1 'polypeptide(L)'
;MFFKFLFLFGLLISFNLNAENLEIKDPDELGVSQLDVDNLFNLSFEDESTQSVALLKNGYLIGERYADGFNKDSYGTSWSMAKSFYAALILISIDKGEIKGLDEKASNYLPFFDDERSAITIRQLLNMSSGLQYPDHQHETMFFRKDHLEYSRNVKLEKEPDTLFEYNNVNSM
;
A
#
# COMPACT_ATOMS: atom_id res chain seq x y z
N MET A 1 44.54 -37.04 -3.38
CA MET A 1 43.07 -36.88 -3.47
C MET A 1 42.78 -35.38 -3.46
N PHE A 2 42.70 -34.74 -4.67
CA PHE A 2 42.56 -33.28 -4.81
C PHE A 2 41.07 -32.91 -4.82
N PHE A 3 40.58 -32.19 -3.82
CA PHE A 3 39.27 -31.55 -3.81
C PHE A 3 39.32 -30.30 -4.66
N LYS A 4 38.64 -30.29 -5.81
CA LYS A 4 38.38 -29.10 -6.61
C LYS A 4 37.21 -28.34 -5.97
N PHE A 5 37.49 -27.18 -5.38
CA PHE A 5 36.51 -26.18 -5.03
C PHE A 5 36.01 -25.47 -6.27
N LEU A 6 34.77 -25.72 -6.64
CA LEU A 6 34.07 -25.00 -7.70
C LEU A 6 33.49 -23.72 -7.10
N PHE A 7 34.14 -22.57 -7.36
CA PHE A 7 33.58 -21.26 -7.03
C PHE A 7 32.48 -20.93 -8.06
N LEU A 8 31.22 -21.03 -7.62
CA LEU A 8 30.08 -20.52 -8.39
C LEU A 8 30.02 -19.00 -8.19
N PHE A 9 30.51 -18.26 -9.20
CA PHE A 9 30.34 -16.80 -9.25
C PHE A 9 28.86 -16.54 -9.59
N GLY A 10 28.03 -16.28 -8.58
CA GLY A 10 26.68 -15.78 -8.76
C GLY A 10 26.75 -14.35 -9.32
N LEU A 11 26.37 -14.19 -10.57
CA LEU A 11 26.22 -12.89 -11.20
C LEU A 11 25.01 -12.20 -10.54
N LEU A 12 25.23 -11.35 -9.55
CA LEU A 12 24.22 -10.45 -8.99
C LEU A 12 23.93 -9.38 -10.06
N ILE A 13 22.91 -9.62 -10.88
CA ILE A 13 22.34 -8.59 -11.74
C ILE A 13 21.53 -7.67 -10.82
N SER A 14 22.13 -6.58 -10.40
CA SER A 14 21.45 -5.49 -9.73
C SER A 14 20.56 -4.80 -10.78
N PHE A 15 19.27 -5.09 -10.78
CA PHE A 15 18.30 -4.26 -11.47
C PHE A 15 18.21 -2.93 -10.69
N ASN A 16 18.86 -1.90 -11.20
CA ASN A 16 18.53 -0.54 -10.78
C ASN A 16 17.15 -0.20 -11.34
N LEU A 17 16.12 -0.45 -10.56
CA LEU A 17 14.79 0.10 -10.81
C LEU A 17 14.88 1.59 -10.49
N ASN A 18 15.23 2.40 -11.49
CA ASN A 18 15.00 3.83 -11.42
C ASN A 18 13.50 4.07 -11.51
N ALA A 19 12.86 4.24 -10.36
CA ALA A 19 11.42 4.54 -10.26
C ALA A 19 11.07 5.97 -10.71
N GLU A 20 12.06 6.75 -11.12
CA GLU A 20 11.87 8.18 -11.41
C GLU A 20 11.22 8.48 -12.76
N ASN A 21 11.23 7.55 -13.72
CA ASN A 21 10.64 7.79 -15.03
C ASN A 21 9.94 6.52 -15.54
N LEU A 22 8.62 6.53 -15.50
CA LEU A 22 7.84 5.56 -16.25
C LEU A 22 8.12 5.77 -17.75
N GLU A 23 8.43 4.69 -18.45
CA GLU A 23 8.55 4.75 -19.92
C GLU A 23 7.19 5.08 -20.51
N ILE A 24 7.16 6.10 -21.38
CA ILE A 24 5.92 6.55 -22.06
C ILE A 24 5.80 5.78 -23.37
N LYS A 25 4.62 5.26 -23.65
CA LYS A 25 4.29 4.63 -24.93
C LYS A 25 3.01 5.17 -25.51
N ASP A 26 2.93 5.13 -26.85
CA ASP A 26 1.69 5.38 -27.55
C ASP A 26 0.65 4.33 -27.16
N PRO A 27 -0.58 4.71 -26.77
CA PRO A 27 -1.63 3.77 -26.42
C PRO A 27 -1.89 2.71 -27.52
N ASP A 28 -1.83 3.09 -28.79
CA ASP A 28 -2.08 2.20 -29.93
C ASP A 28 -1.05 1.07 -30.00
N GLU A 29 0.20 1.29 -29.60
CA GLU A 29 1.23 0.24 -29.50
C GLU A 29 0.87 -0.86 -28.50
N LEU A 30 0.04 -0.53 -27.52
CA LEU A 30 -0.41 -1.44 -26.47
C LEU A 30 -1.87 -1.91 -26.67
N GLY A 31 -2.45 -1.64 -27.84
CA GLY A 31 -3.79 -2.05 -28.20
C GLY A 31 -4.89 -1.28 -27.46
N VAL A 32 -4.63 -0.03 -27.11
CA VAL A 32 -5.62 0.91 -26.56
C VAL A 32 -5.72 2.09 -27.52
N SER A 33 -6.92 2.38 -28.02
CA SER A 33 -7.05 3.52 -28.93
C SER A 33 -6.89 4.86 -28.20
N GLN A 34 -6.33 5.87 -28.87
CA GLN A 34 -6.26 7.22 -28.32
C GLN A 34 -7.65 7.74 -27.95
N LEU A 35 -8.68 7.38 -28.72
CA LEU A 35 -10.06 7.77 -28.43
C LEU A 35 -10.54 7.22 -27.08
N ASP A 36 -10.19 5.98 -26.74
CA ASP A 36 -10.57 5.39 -25.44
C ASP A 36 -9.86 6.09 -24.29
N VAL A 37 -8.58 6.46 -24.47
CA VAL A 37 -7.81 7.26 -23.51
C VAL A 37 -8.48 8.62 -23.29
N ASP A 38 -8.84 9.32 -24.39
CA ASP A 38 -9.49 10.63 -24.32
C ASP A 38 -10.86 10.55 -23.64
N ASN A 39 -11.66 9.53 -23.98
CA ASN A 39 -12.96 9.30 -23.36
C ASN A 39 -12.84 9.03 -21.85
N LEU A 40 -11.84 8.23 -21.43
CA LEU A 40 -11.58 7.95 -20.03
C LEU A 40 -11.19 9.24 -19.28
N PHE A 41 -10.32 10.05 -19.86
CA PHE A 41 -9.97 11.34 -19.27
C PHE A 41 -11.19 12.27 -19.18
N ASN A 42 -11.99 12.38 -20.23
CA ASN A 42 -13.18 13.21 -20.20
C ASN A 42 -14.15 12.78 -19.10
N LEU A 43 -14.41 11.48 -18.97
CA LEU A 43 -15.24 10.93 -17.91
C LEU A 43 -14.63 11.20 -16.52
N SER A 44 -13.32 11.04 -16.35
CA SER A 44 -12.65 11.26 -15.06
C SER A 44 -12.71 12.71 -14.60
N PHE A 45 -12.70 13.67 -15.53
CA PHE A 45 -12.76 15.10 -15.24
C PHE A 45 -14.17 15.68 -15.27
N GLU A 46 -15.22 14.83 -15.35
CA GLU A 46 -16.60 15.26 -15.05
C GLU A 46 -16.75 15.59 -13.55
N ASP A 47 -15.93 14.98 -12.69
CA ASP A 47 -15.83 15.35 -11.28
C ASP A 47 -14.82 16.50 -11.14
N GLU A 48 -15.32 17.67 -10.74
CA GLU A 48 -14.52 18.89 -10.55
C GLU A 48 -13.43 18.74 -9.46
N SER A 49 -13.51 17.72 -8.61
CA SER A 49 -12.50 17.44 -7.59
C SER A 49 -11.30 16.64 -8.14
N THR A 50 -11.39 16.13 -9.36
CA THR A 50 -10.29 15.38 -10.00
C THR A 50 -9.13 16.33 -10.32
N GLN A 51 -7.99 16.09 -9.69
CA GLN A 51 -6.78 16.90 -9.87
C GLN A 51 -5.83 16.35 -10.94
N SER A 52 -5.72 15.04 -11.03
CA SER A 52 -4.86 14.36 -11.99
C SER A 52 -5.32 12.94 -12.26
N VAL A 53 -5.07 12.47 -13.48
CA VAL A 53 -5.28 11.07 -13.87
C VAL A 53 -4.07 10.61 -14.67
N ALA A 54 -3.53 9.44 -14.32
CA ALA A 54 -2.47 8.77 -15.06
C ALA A 54 -2.93 7.36 -15.44
N LEU A 55 -2.70 6.97 -16.69
CA LEU A 55 -3.08 5.67 -17.23
C LEU A 55 -1.83 4.84 -17.49
N LEU A 56 -1.78 3.67 -16.86
CA LEU A 56 -0.70 2.71 -17.06
C LEU A 56 -1.22 1.44 -17.72
N LYS A 57 -0.46 0.93 -18.68
CA LYS A 57 -0.70 -0.39 -19.27
C LYS A 57 0.62 -1.14 -19.41
N ASN A 58 0.65 -2.36 -18.89
CA ASN A 58 1.83 -3.25 -18.93
C ASN A 58 3.13 -2.56 -18.41
N GLY A 59 2.99 -1.68 -17.40
CA GLY A 59 4.12 -0.95 -16.81
C GLY A 59 4.52 0.33 -17.56
N TYR A 60 3.85 0.66 -18.67
CA TYR A 60 4.10 1.88 -19.43
C TYR A 60 3.04 2.95 -19.13
N LEU A 61 3.45 4.20 -19.06
CA LEU A 61 2.55 5.34 -19.01
C LEU A 61 2.01 5.60 -20.42
N ILE A 62 0.69 5.46 -20.60
CA ILE A 62 0.03 5.65 -21.89
C ILE A 62 -0.78 6.94 -21.99
N GLY A 63 -0.87 7.68 -20.90
CA GLY A 63 -1.52 8.99 -20.87
C GLY A 63 -1.56 9.57 -19.47
N GLU A 64 -1.52 10.88 -19.39
CA GLU A 64 -1.73 11.65 -18.17
C GLU A 64 -2.44 12.96 -18.49
N ARG A 65 -3.32 13.40 -17.58
CA ARG A 65 -4.02 14.67 -17.65
C ARG A 65 -4.13 15.30 -16.28
N TYR A 66 -4.05 16.61 -16.22
CA TYR A 66 -4.10 17.41 -15.01
C TYR A 66 -5.21 18.47 -15.13
N ALA A 67 -5.87 18.76 -14.03
CA ALA A 67 -6.78 19.90 -13.92
C ALA A 67 -6.01 21.22 -13.93
N ASP A 68 -6.71 22.32 -14.18
CA ASP A 68 -6.12 23.66 -14.14
C ASP A 68 -5.42 23.93 -12.79
N GLY A 69 -4.19 24.40 -12.85
CA GLY A 69 -3.36 24.66 -11.69
C GLY A 69 -2.57 23.44 -11.15
N PHE A 70 -2.74 22.26 -11.73
CA PHE A 70 -2.01 21.05 -11.39
C PHE A 70 -1.07 20.60 -12.51
N ASN A 71 -0.05 19.84 -12.17
CA ASN A 71 0.92 19.27 -13.11
C ASN A 71 1.56 18.01 -12.47
N LYS A 72 2.51 17.38 -13.19
CA LYS A 72 3.19 16.14 -12.75
C LYS A 72 3.94 16.28 -11.41
N ASP A 73 4.31 17.49 -11.02
CA ASP A 73 5.07 17.77 -9.79
C ASP A 73 4.15 18.23 -8.64
N SER A 74 2.83 18.29 -8.88
CA SER A 74 1.85 18.67 -7.86
C SER A 74 1.64 17.53 -6.85
N TYR A 75 1.63 17.89 -5.57
CA TYR A 75 1.34 16.95 -4.49
C TYR A 75 -0.17 16.83 -4.26
N GLY A 76 -0.66 15.61 -4.23
CA GLY A 76 -2.03 15.28 -3.85
C GLY A 76 -2.08 14.54 -2.52
N THR A 77 -3.19 14.65 -1.82
CA THR A 77 -3.43 13.87 -0.62
C THR A 77 -3.75 12.43 -1.02
N SER A 78 -2.91 11.48 -0.59
CA SER A 78 -3.08 10.06 -0.95
C SER A 78 -4.26 9.38 -0.22
N TRP A 79 -4.74 9.97 0.89
CA TRP A 79 -5.76 9.35 1.72
C TRP A 79 -5.46 7.86 1.95
N SER A 80 -6.45 7.01 1.80
CA SER A 80 -6.31 5.58 2.03
C SER A 80 -5.45 4.82 1.03
N MET A 81 -5.03 5.43 -0.09
CA MET A 81 -3.99 4.82 -0.94
C MET A 81 -2.69 4.61 -0.17
N ALA A 82 -2.42 5.42 0.86
CA ALA A 82 -1.26 5.24 1.74
C ALA A 82 -1.18 3.82 2.34
N LYS A 83 -2.33 3.16 2.58
CA LYS A 83 -2.36 1.79 3.10
C LYS A 83 -1.68 0.78 2.17
N SER A 84 -1.78 0.98 0.85
CA SER A 84 -1.10 0.14 -0.14
C SER A 84 0.43 0.29 -0.04
N PHE A 85 0.93 1.50 0.22
CA PHE A 85 2.35 1.73 0.44
C PHE A 85 2.83 1.08 1.75
N TYR A 86 2.07 1.18 2.83
CA TYR A 86 2.40 0.50 4.09
C TYR A 86 2.40 -1.01 3.92
N ALA A 87 1.42 -1.58 3.21
CA ALA A 87 1.42 -3.00 2.89
C ALA A 87 2.67 -3.41 2.09
N ALA A 88 3.07 -2.61 1.09
CA ALA A 88 4.29 -2.85 0.34
C ALA A 88 5.55 -2.81 1.24
N LEU A 89 5.64 -1.87 2.19
CA LEU A 89 6.74 -1.80 3.15
C LEU A 89 6.82 -3.04 4.04
N ILE A 90 5.68 -3.56 4.50
CA ILE A 90 5.63 -4.82 5.25
C ILE A 90 6.15 -5.99 4.39
N LEU A 91 5.73 -6.08 3.13
CA LEU A 91 6.20 -7.14 2.22
C LEU A 91 7.71 -7.02 1.93
N ILE A 92 8.23 -5.81 1.80
CA ILE A 92 9.67 -5.55 1.67
C ILE A 92 10.42 -5.98 2.94
N SER A 93 9.88 -5.72 4.13
CA SER A 93 10.49 -6.17 5.40
C SER A 93 10.48 -7.69 5.53
N ILE A 94 9.48 -8.37 4.98
CA ILE A 94 9.46 -9.84 4.88
C ILE A 94 10.57 -10.33 3.93
N ASP A 95 10.69 -9.72 2.75
CA ASP A 95 11.71 -10.07 1.76
C ASP A 95 13.14 -9.89 2.32
N LYS A 96 13.34 -8.86 3.13
CA LYS A 96 14.60 -8.62 3.85
C LYS A 96 14.83 -9.51 5.07
N GLY A 97 13.85 -10.33 5.47
CA GLY A 97 13.94 -11.19 6.65
C GLY A 97 13.80 -10.45 7.99
N GLU A 98 13.37 -9.19 7.99
CA GLU A 98 13.08 -8.40 9.19
C GLU A 98 11.78 -8.88 9.86
N ILE A 99 10.83 -9.32 9.06
CA ILE A 99 9.59 -9.99 9.44
C ILE A 99 9.62 -11.39 8.81
N LYS A 100 9.27 -12.42 9.58
CA LYS A 100 9.36 -13.82 9.09
C LYS A 100 8.25 -14.18 8.10
N GLY A 101 7.11 -13.48 8.15
CA GLY A 101 6.01 -13.72 7.26
C GLY A 101 4.70 -13.07 7.71
N LEU A 102 3.68 -13.13 6.87
CA LEU A 102 2.38 -12.52 7.14
C LEU A 102 1.64 -13.17 8.33
N ASP A 103 1.90 -14.44 8.61
CA ASP A 103 1.24 -15.18 9.69
C ASP A 103 1.96 -15.02 11.04
N GLU A 104 2.99 -14.18 11.09
CA GLU A 104 3.64 -13.80 12.33
C GLU A 104 2.73 -12.90 13.16
N LYS A 105 2.80 -13.07 14.48
CA LYS A 105 2.02 -12.26 15.42
C LYS A 105 2.49 -10.81 15.40
N ALA A 106 1.55 -9.88 15.26
CA ALA A 106 1.85 -8.46 15.33
C ALA A 106 2.45 -8.05 16.70
N SER A 107 2.12 -8.76 17.78
CA SER A 107 2.68 -8.55 19.12
C SER A 107 4.20 -8.69 19.20
N ASN A 108 4.84 -9.39 18.25
CA ASN A 108 6.30 -9.48 18.17
C ASN A 108 6.95 -8.11 17.87
N TYR A 109 6.20 -7.19 17.26
CA TYR A 109 6.63 -5.85 16.83
C TYR A 109 5.89 -4.72 17.58
N LEU A 110 4.70 -5.04 18.10
CA LEU A 110 3.83 -4.12 18.83
C LEU A 110 3.70 -4.61 20.28
N PRO A 111 4.65 -4.26 21.17
CA PRO A 111 4.70 -4.79 22.53
C PRO A 111 3.50 -4.40 23.42
N PHE A 112 2.68 -3.45 22.97
CA PHE A 112 1.43 -3.08 23.62
C PHE A 112 0.24 -3.99 23.23
N PHE A 113 0.45 -4.96 22.34
CA PHE A 113 -0.50 -6.07 22.11
C PHE A 113 -0.16 -7.22 23.06
N ASP A 114 -0.26 -6.97 24.38
CA ASP A 114 0.09 -7.88 25.46
C ASP A 114 -1.14 -8.55 26.13
N ASP A 115 -2.33 -8.26 25.62
CA ASP A 115 -3.62 -8.82 25.99
C ASP A 115 -4.15 -9.80 24.92
N GLU A 116 -5.48 -9.95 24.80
CA GLU A 116 -6.14 -10.77 23.77
C GLU A 116 -5.72 -10.42 22.35
N ARG A 117 -5.28 -9.18 22.08
CA ARG A 117 -4.77 -8.72 20.78
C ARG A 117 -3.44 -9.38 20.41
N SER A 118 -2.76 -10.02 21.36
CA SER A 118 -1.49 -10.71 21.12
C SER A 118 -1.59 -11.87 20.12
N ALA A 119 -2.82 -12.34 19.85
CA ALA A 119 -3.07 -13.39 18.87
C ALA A 119 -3.14 -12.86 17.44
N ILE A 120 -3.38 -11.55 17.23
CA ILE A 120 -3.55 -10.94 15.92
C ILE A 120 -2.27 -11.10 15.09
N THR A 121 -2.42 -11.55 13.85
CA THR A 121 -1.33 -11.66 12.87
C THR A 121 -1.20 -10.40 12.00
N ILE A 122 -0.04 -10.24 11.38
CA ILE A 122 0.19 -9.18 10.38
C ILE A 122 -0.80 -9.31 9.21
N ARG A 123 -1.11 -10.54 8.78
CA ARG A 123 -2.11 -10.83 7.73
C ARG A 123 -3.47 -10.27 8.10
N GLN A 124 -3.93 -10.47 9.31
CA GLN A 124 -5.24 -10.03 9.78
C GLN A 124 -5.36 -8.51 9.83
N LEU A 125 -4.28 -7.82 10.20
CA LEU A 125 -4.22 -6.36 10.11
C LEU A 125 -4.29 -5.89 8.65
N LEU A 126 -3.48 -6.43 7.77
CA LEU A 126 -3.45 -6.06 6.35
C LEU A 126 -4.77 -6.37 5.62
N ASN A 127 -5.44 -7.46 6.00
CA ASN A 127 -6.72 -7.87 5.42
C ASN A 127 -7.93 -7.19 6.06
N MET A 128 -7.74 -6.28 7.02
CA MET A 128 -8.83 -5.63 7.75
C MET A 128 -9.77 -6.64 8.46
N SER A 129 -9.20 -7.75 8.95
CA SER A 129 -9.91 -8.82 9.66
C SER A 129 -9.39 -9.07 11.07
N SER A 130 -8.76 -8.08 11.68
CA SER A 130 -8.14 -8.21 13.01
C SER A 130 -9.12 -8.33 14.17
N GLY A 131 -10.38 -7.92 13.97
CA GLY A 131 -11.39 -7.84 15.04
C GLY A 131 -11.19 -6.67 16.00
N LEU A 132 -10.28 -5.74 15.72
CA LEU A 132 -10.08 -4.52 16.51
C LEU A 132 -11.32 -3.64 16.45
N GLN A 133 -11.69 -3.09 17.58
CA GLN A 133 -12.86 -2.23 17.75
C GLN A 133 -12.84 -1.06 16.75
N TYR A 134 -14.01 -0.80 16.14
CA TYR A 134 -14.28 0.36 15.29
C TYR A 134 -15.48 1.14 15.80
N PRO A 135 -15.33 1.94 16.87
CA PRO A 135 -16.43 2.71 17.41
C PRO A 135 -16.92 3.76 16.41
N ASP A 136 -18.20 4.04 16.48
CA ASP A 136 -18.81 5.18 15.78
C ASP A 136 -17.99 6.44 16.03
N HIS A 137 -17.80 7.24 15.00
CA HIS A 137 -16.96 8.45 15.02
C HIS A 137 -15.44 8.22 15.20
N GLN A 138 -14.95 6.99 15.13
CA GLN A 138 -13.51 6.72 15.21
C GLN A 138 -12.73 7.53 14.17
N HIS A 139 -13.25 7.62 12.96
CA HIS A 139 -12.61 8.34 11.86
C HIS A 139 -12.34 9.80 12.21
N GLU A 140 -13.34 10.52 12.70
CA GLU A 140 -13.21 11.91 13.12
C GLU A 140 -12.26 12.06 14.32
N THR A 141 -12.42 11.17 15.31
CA THR A 141 -11.59 11.21 16.52
C THR A 141 -10.11 11.01 16.21
N MET A 142 -9.80 10.08 15.30
CA MET A 142 -8.42 9.80 14.90
C MET A 142 -7.81 10.93 14.08
N PHE A 143 -8.58 11.50 13.14
CA PHE A 143 -8.08 12.52 12.21
C PHE A 143 -7.51 13.75 12.92
N PHE A 144 -8.09 14.11 14.06
CA PHE A 144 -7.67 15.26 14.86
C PHE A 144 -6.63 14.93 15.95
N ARG A 145 -6.18 13.66 16.07
CA ARG A 145 -5.17 13.26 17.03
C ARG A 145 -3.77 13.61 16.52
N LYS A 146 -2.93 14.08 17.45
CA LYS A 146 -1.51 14.33 17.16
C LYS A 146 -0.69 13.04 17.11
N ASP A 147 -1.10 12.03 17.85
CA ASP A 147 -0.44 10.73 17.94
C ASP A 147 -1.46 9.62 17.65
N HIS A 148 -1.40 9.12 16.44
CA HIS A 148 -2.29 8.03 15.98
C HIS A 148 -1.89 6.69 16.57
N LEU A 149 -0.59 6.49 16.84
CA LEU A 149 -0.09 5.27 17.46
C LEU A 149 -0.57 5.15 18.92
N GLU A 150 -0.55 6.27 19.67
CA GLU A 150 -1.11 6.30 21.02
C GLU A 150 -2.60 5.93 21.02
N TYR A 151 -3.37 6.45 20.05
CA TYR A 151 -4.76 6.07 19.89
C TYR A 151 -4.91 4.56 19.67
N SER A 152 -4.15 3.99 18.74
CA SER A 152 -4.19 2.56 18.37
C SER A 152 -3.82 1.64 19.52
N ARG A 153 -2.94 2.06 20.42
CA ARG A 153 -2.57 1.31 21.63
C ARG A 153 -3.75 0.99 22.54
N ASN A 154 -4.75 1.87 22.56
CA ASN A 154 -5.89 1.78 23.48
C ASN A 154 -7.13 1.12 22.86
N VAL A 155 -7.09 0.78 21.55
CA VAL A 155 -8.19 0.10 20.88
C VAL A 155 -8.25 -1.35 21.31
N LYS A 156 -9.44 -1.82 21.70
CA LYS A 156 -9.68 -3.17 22.20
C LYS A 156 -9.97 -4.16 21.09
N LEU A 157 -9.78 -5.43 21.37
CA LEU A 157 -10.34 -6.50 20.57
C LEU A 157 -11.86 -6.56 20.85
N GLU A 158 -12.67 -6.57 19.81
CA GLU A 158 -14.14 -6.65 19.93
C GLU A 158 -14.69 -7.96 19.36
N LYS A 159 -14.00 -8.50 18.37
CA LYS A 159 -14.40 -9.70 17.64
C LYS A 159 -13.21 -10.62 17.49
N GLU A 160 -13.44 -11.91 17.37
CA GLU A 160 -12.37 -12.86 17.04
C GLU A 160 -11.78 -12.51 15.66
N PRO A 161 -10.46 -12.49 15.51
CA PRO A 161 -9.81 -12.30 14.23
C PRO A 161 -10.34 -13.26 13.15
N ASP A 162 -10.37 -12.80 11.90
CA ASP A 162 -10.89 -13.51 10.71
C ASP A 162 -12.38 -13.86 10.73
N THR A 163 -13.17 -13.31 11.67
CA THR A 163 -14.63 -13.53 11.69
C THR A 163 -15.40 -12.50 10.84
N LEU A 164 -14.82 -11.31 10.66
CA LEU A 164 -15.44 -10.22 9.90
C LEU A 164 -14.40 -9.38 9.19
N PHE A 165 -14.66 -9.02 7.93
CA PHE A 165 -13.97 -7.91 7.28
C PHE A 165 -14.61 -6.60 7.76
N GLU A 166 -13.77 -5.73 8.36
CA GLU A 166 -14.21 -4.41 8.78
C GLU A 166 -13.13 -3.38 8.46
N TYR A 167 -13.41 -2.51 7.48
CA TYR A 167 -12.47 -1.48 7.09
C TYR A 167 -12.23 -0.51 8.25
N ASN A 168 -11.05 -0.57 8.83
CA ASN A 168 -10.70 0.11 10.06
C ASN A 168 -9.28 0.71 9.97
N ASN A 169 -9.16 2.03 10.19
CA ASN A 169 -7.87 2.71 10.10
C ASN A 169 -6.84 2.24 11.12
N VAL A 170 -7.28 1.73 12.27
CA VAL A 170 -6.37 1.20 13.31
C VAL A 170 -5.51 0.04 12.79
N ASN A 171 -6.03 -0.74 11.85
CA ASN A 171 -5.29 -1.85 11.25
C ASN A 171 -4.03 -1.41 10.48
N SER A 172 -3.93 -0.15 10.12
CA SER A 172 -2.84 0.39 9.29
C SER A 172 -2.02 1.48 9.98
N MET A 173 -2.23 1.70 11.25
CA MET A 173 -1.48 2.61 12.11
C MET A 173 -0.51 1.84 12.99
#